data_ee6946c235098d8a6e832be420b85939
#
_entry.id   ee6946c235098d8a6e832be420b85939
#
_cell.length_a   1.000
_cell.length_b   1.000
_cell.length_c   1.000
_cell.angle_alpha   90.00
_cell.angle_beta   90.00
_cell.angle_gamma   90.00
#
_symmetry.space_group_name_H-M   'P 1'
#
loop_
_entity.id
_entity.type
_entity.pdbx_description
1 polymer ?
#
loop_
_entity_poly.entity_id
_entity_poly.type
_entity_poly.pdbx_seq_one_letter_code
_entity_poly.pdbx_strand_id
1 'polypeptide(L)'
;VFKTSMEIDQRWIVQHAADRQEYIDQAQSLNLFFRPDANIKYLHAIHFMAWKMGLKTLYYCRSEKIGKADKISKRIERDVIKELDMKAIVEGDTCLACEG
;
A
#
# COMPACT_ATOMS: atom_id res chain seq x y z
N VAL A 1 -2.86 18.64 -18.51
CA VAL A 1 -4.06 18.21 -19.24
C VAL A 1 -4.29 16.71 -19.10
N PHE A 2 -3.29 15.88 -19.36
CA PHE A 2 -3.39 14.43 -19.21
C PHE A 2 -2.81 13.99 -17.87
N LYS A 3 -3.67 13.60 -16.94
CA LYS A 3 -3.27 13.10 -15.61
C LYS A 3 -3.23 11.59 -15.60
N THR A 4 -2.24 11.04 -14.89
CA THR A 4 -2.16 9.62 -14.64
C THR A 4 -3.13 9.19 -13.53
N SER A 5 -3.36 7.90 -13.38
CA SER A 5 -4.23 7.37 -12.32
C SER A 5 -3.80 7.77 -10.90
N MET A 6 -2.50 8.01 -10.69
CA MET A 6 -1.96 8.46 -9.41
C MET A 6 -2.18 9.95 -9.14
N GLU A 7 -2.41 10.74 -10.17
CA GLU A 7 -2.61 12.19 -10.08
C GLU A 7 -4.07 12.59 -10.00
N ILE A 8 -4.97 11.71 -10.45
CA ILE A 8 -6.42 11.94 -10.42
C ILE A 8 -6.94 11.71 -9.00
N ASP A 9 -7.85 12.59 -8.58
CA ASP A 9 -8.58 12.40 -7.33
C ASP A 9 -9.43 11.12 -7.40
N GLN A 10 -9.20 10.18 -6.49
CA GLN A 10 -9.86 8.88 -6.48
C GLN A 10 -11.37 8.96 -6.20
N ARG A 11 -11.87 10.10 -5.72
CA ARG A 11 -13.30 10.33 -5.58
C ARG A 11 -14.05 10.18 -6.90
N TRP A 12 -13.44 10.55 -8.01
CA TRP A 12 -14.03 10.39 -9.33
C TRP A 12 -14.21 8.92 -9.73
N ILE A 13 -13.26 8.08 -9.40
CA ILE A 13 -13.34 6.63 -9.67
C ILE A 13 -14.50 6.03 -8.87
N VAL A 14 -14.61 6.38 -7.59
CA VAL A 14 -15.69 5.93 -6.72
C VAL A 14 -17.05 6.45 -7.22
N GLN A 15 -17.13 7.71 -7.62
CA GLN A 15 -18.36 8.31 -8.16
C GLN A 15 -18.85 7.57 -9.41
N HIS A 16 -17.97 7.35 -10.37
CA HIS A 16 -18.31 6.60 -11.59
C HIS A 16 -18.75 5.17 -11.30
N ALA A 17 -18.09 4.52 -10.36
CA ALA A 17 -18.46 3.17 -9.96
C ALA A 17 -19.82 3.14 -9.25
N ALA A 18 -20.11 4.13 -8.42
CA ALA A 18 -21.40 4.26 -7.73
C ALA A 18 -22.53 4.50 -8.72
N ASP A 19 -22.32 5.36 -9.72
CA ASP A 19 -23.31 5.64 -10.76
C ASP A 19 -23.65 4.38 -11.59
N ARG A 20 -22.65 3.53 -11.84
CA ARG A 20 -22.87 2.25 -12.51
C ARG A 20 -23.52 1.18 -11.63
N GLN A 21 -23.30 1.24 -10.33
CA GLN A 21 -23.73 0.18 -9.39
C GLN A 21 -25.25 0.01 -9.37
N GLU A 22 -26.02 1.04 -9.64
CA GLU A 22 -27.48 0.97 -9.75
C GLU A 22 -27.96 0.00 -10.84
N TYR A 23 -27.15 -0.16 -11.88
CA TYR A 23 -27.49 -0.97 -13.06
C TYR A 23 -26.77 -2.33 -13.09
N ILE A 24 -26.04 -2.67 -12.04
CA ILE A 24 -25.21 -3.87 -11.96
C ILE A 24 -25.57 -4.65 -10.70
N ASP A 25 -25.91 -5.91 -10.85
CA ASP A 25 -26.22 -6.81 -9.72
C ASP A 25 -24.95 -7.28 -8.99
N GLN A 26 -23.88 -7.44 -9.72
CA GLN A 26 -22.60 -7.95 -9.21
C GLN A 26 -21.72 -6.83 -8.63
N ALA A 27 -20.70 -7.23 -7.89
CA ALA A 27 -19.66 -6.34 -7.45
C ALA A 27 -18.75 -5.91 -8.62
N GLN A 28 -18.16 -4.72 -8.50
CA GLN A 28 -17.21 -4.20 -9.47
C GLN A 28 -15.78 -4.39 -8.97
N SER A 29 -14.87 -4.84 -9.84
CA SER A 29 -13.44 -4.91 -9.55
C SER A 29 -12.81 -3.53 -9.68
N LEU A 30 -12.94 -2.72 -8.65
CA LEU A 30 -12.51 -1.33 -8.64
C LEU A 30 -11.13 -1.20 -8.02
N ASN A 31 -10.18 -0.69 -8.79
CA ASN A 31 -8.83 -0.40 -8.31
C ASN A 31 -8.71 1.07 -7.91
N LEU A 32 -8.21 1.30 -6.71
CA LEU A 32 -7.86 2.63 -6.22
C LEU A 32 -6.34 2.84 -6.30
N PHE A 33 -5.93 4.04 -6.63
CA PHE A 33 -4.53 4.41 -6.81
C PHE A 33 -4.17 5.55 -5.87
N PHE A 34 -3.26 5.30 -4.96
CA PHE A 34 -2.79 6.29 -3.99
C PHE A 34 -1.30 6.52 -4.13
N ARG A 35 -0.90 7.76 -4.01
CA ARG A 35 0.52 8.10 -3.91
C ARG A 35 1.07 7.60 -2.56
N PRO A 36 2.37 7.26 -2.48
CA PRO A 36 2.95 6.76 -1.24
C PRO A 36 2.90 7.79 -0.09
N ASP A 37 2.82 9.07 -0.42
CA ASP A 37 2.70 10.19 0.52
C ASP A 37 1.24 10.59 0.81
N ALA A 38 0.28 9.79 0.35
CA ALA A 38 -1.14 10.09 0.56
C ALA A 38 -1.51 10.11 2.05
N ASN A 39 -2.32 11.10 2.43
CA ASN A 39 -2.78 11.23 3.81
C ASN A 39 -3.75 10.11 4.16
N ILE A 40 -3.58 9.49 5.33
CA ILE A 40 -4.45 8.45 5.86
C ILE A 40 -5.91 8.91 5.94
N LYS A 41 -6.15 10.18 6.25
CA LYS A 41 -7.49 10.75 6.28
C LYS A 41 -8.16 10.75 4.91
N TYR A 42 -7.39 11.02 3.87
CA TYR A 42 -7.86 10.95 2.49
C TYR A 42 -8.20 9.52 2.09
N LEU A 43 -7.31 8.58 2.39
CA LEU A 43 -7.53 7.15 2.16
C LEU A 43 -8.82 6.67 2.85
N HIS A 44 -9.00 7.03 4.12
CA HIS A 44 -10.20 6.71 4.87
C HIS A 44 -11.45 7.34 4.27
N ALA A 45 -11.38 8.62 3.88
CA ALA A 45 -12.50 9.33 3.27
C ALA A 45 -12.98 8.67 1.97
N ILE A 46 -12.06 8.19 1.13
CA ILE A 46 -12.38 7.48 -0.11
C ILE A 46 -13.09 6.15 0.18
N HIS A 47 -12.60 5.37 1.12
CA HIS A 47 -13.22 4.10 1.50
C HIS A 47 -14.61 4.32 2.13
N PHE A 48 -14.74 5.32 3.00
CA PHE A 48 -16.01 5.69 3.60
C PHE A 48 -17.03 6.17 2.56
N MET A 49 -16.58 6.98 1.60
CA MET A 49 -17.41 7.44 0.48
C MET A 49 -17.92 6.26 -0.36
N ALA A 50 -17.05 5.31 -0.68
CA ALA A 50 -17.42 4.10 -1.42
C ALA A 50 -18.50 3.30 -0.70
N TRP A 51 -18.35 3.11 0.61
CA TRP A 51 -19.37 2.46 1.44
C TRP A 51 -20.67 3.23 1.47
N LYS A 52 -20.61 4.53 1.71
CA LYS A 52 -21.80 5.41 1.81
C LYS A 52 -22.59 5.48 0.50
N MET A 53 -21.91 5.42 -0.64
CA MET A 53 -22.52 5.46 -1.97
C MET A 53 -23.05 4.08 -2.44
N GLY A 54 -22.94 3.05 -1.62
CA GLY A 54 -23.53 1.75 -1.88
C GLY A 54 -22.70 0.83 -2.78
N LEU A 55 -21.39 1.06 -2.90
CA LEU A 55 -20.51 0.12 -3.58
C LEU A 55 -20.41 -1.18 -2.77
N LYS A 56 -20.53 -2.31 -3.44
CA LYS A 56 -20.48 -3.63 -2.80
C LYS A 56 -19.08 -4.01 -2.37
N THR A 57 -18.08 -3.77 -3.21
CA THR A 57 -16.67 -4.07 -2.94
C THR A 57 -15.75 -3.08 -3.64
N LEU A 58 -14.55 -2.97 -3.07
CA LEU A 58 -13.36 -2.47 -3.73
C LEU A 58 -12.45 -3.67 -3.99
N TYR A 59 -11.50 -3.54 -4.93
CA TYR A 59 -10.63 -4.67 -5.27
C TYR A 59 -9.19 -4.45 -4.81
N TYR A 60 -8.41 -3.68 -5.53
CA TYR A 60 -7.04 -3.38 -5.14
C TYR A 60 -6.87 -1.92 -4.73
N CYS A 61 -6.09 -1.72 -3.67
CA CYS A 61 -5.53 -0.42 -3.31
C CYS A 61 -4.06 -0.42 -3.73
N ARG A 62 -3.75 0.23 -4.84
CA ARG A 62 -2.41 0.27 -5.41
C ARG A 62 -1.68 1.53 -4.96
N SER A 63 -0.47 1.36 -4.48
CA SER A 63 0.43 2.47 -4.18
C SER A 63 1.82 2.17 -4.72
N GLU A 64 2.52 3.20 -5.14
CA GLU A 64 3.94 3.08 -5.48
C GLU A 64 4.77 2.98 -4.21
N LYS A 65 5.78 2.12 -4.22
CA LYS A 65 6.74 2.08 -3.12
C LYS A 65 7.66 3.30 -3.19
N ILE A 66 7.77 4.02 -2.08
CA ILE A 66 8.79 5.05 -1.93
C ILE A 66 10.16 4.36 -2.06
N GLY A 67 10.93 4.74 -3.07
CA GLY A 67 12.33 4.40 -3.16
C GLY A 67 12.68 3.15 -3.96
N LYS A 68 12.62 3.25 -5.28
CA LYS A 68 13.43 2.36 -6.13
C LYS A 68 14.95 2.65 -5.98
N ALA A 69 15.32 3.87 -5.62
CA ALA A 69 16.73 4.27 -5.39
C ALA A 69 17.28 3.80 -4.04
N ASP A 70 16.46 3.71 -3.01
CA ASP A 70 16.85 3.25 -1.68
C ASP A 70 17.10 1.73 -1.56
N LYS A 71 16.72 0.95 -2.57
CA LYS A 71 16.88 -0.51 -2.49
C LYS A 71 18.33 -0.96 -2.44
N ILE A 72 19.24 -0.20 -3.03
CA ILE A 72 20.67 -0.53 -3.06
C ILE A 72 21.27 -0.26 -1.68
N SER A 73 21.02 0.90 -1.09
CA SER A 73 21.52 1.26 0.24
C SER A 73 20.97 0.34 1.33
N LYS A 74 19.67 0.05 1.31
CA LYS A 74 19.04 -0.88 2.26
C LYS A 74 19.48 -2.33 2.10
N ARG A 75 19.92 -2.73 0.89
CA ARG A 75 20.46 -4.05 0.66
C ARG A 75 21.87 -4.17 1.27
N ILE A 76 22.69 -3.15 1.13
CA ILE A 76 24.04 -3.09 1.73
C ILE A 76 23.94 -3.11 3.25
N GLU A 77 23.05 -2.32 3.85
CA GLU A 77 22.82 -2.33 5.29
C GLU A 77 22.36 -3.69 5.83
N ARG A 78 21.50 -4.38 5.09
CA ARG A 78 21.03 -5.72 5.48
C ARG A 78 22.13 -6.78 5.39
N ASP A 79 23.01 -6.68 4.43
CA ASP A 79 24.13 -7.61 4.29
C ASP A 79 25.15 -7.40 5.42
N VAL A 80 25.42 -6.15 5.79
CA VAL A 80 26.28 -5.81 6.94
C VAL A 80 25.66 -6.30 8.26
N ILE A 81 24.36 -6.12 8.45
CA ILE A 81 23.64 -6.60 9.65
C ILE A 81 23.71 -8.12 9.74
N LYS A 82 23.52 -8.83 8.63
CA LYS A 82 23.63 -10.29 8.61
C LYS A 82 25.03 -10.80 8.93
N GLU A 83 26.07 -10.11 8.48
CA GLU A 83 27.44 -10.45 8.84
C GLU A 83 27.72 -10.20 10.32
N LEU A 84 27.18 -9.12 10.88
CA LEU A 84 27.30 -8.83 12.31
C LEU A 84 26.58 -9.87 13.15
N ASP A 85 25.38 -10.24 12.78
CA ASP A 85 24.61 -11.29 13.47
C ASP A 85 25.30 -12.65 13.38
N MET A 86 25.89 -12.97 12.26
CA MET A 86 26.65 -14.21 12.06
C MET A 86 27.93 -14.24 12.93
N LYS A 87 28.63 -13.12 13.07
CA LYS A 87 29.79 -13.02 13.96
C LYS A 87 29.40 -13.18 15.44
N ALA A 88 28.31 -12.55 15.85
CA ALA A 88 27.78 -12.69 17.21
C ALA A 88 27.41 -14.15 17.52
N ILE A 89 26.84 -14.87 16.57
CA ILE A 89 26.49 -16.29 16.71
C ILE A 89 27.75 -17.16 16.82
N VAL A 90 28.79 -16.87 16.02
CA VAL A 90 30.05 -17.63 16.02
C VAL A 90 30.88 -17.39 17.26
N GLU A 91 30.83 -16.17 17.83
CA GLU A 91 31.53 -15.81 19.06
C GLU A 91 30.82 -16.30 20.35
N GLY A 92 29.71 -17.01 20.21
CA GLY A 92 29.02 -17.65 21.32
C GLY A 92 28.14 -16.75 22.15
N ASP A 93 27.79 -15.56 21.65
CA ASP A 93 26.79 -14.73 22.28
C ASP A 93 25.43 -15.41 22.17
N THR A 94 24.74 -15.48 23.29
CA THR A 94 23.45 -16.11 23.43
C THR A 94 22.42 -15.52 22.46
N CYS A 95 21.77 -16.38 21.72
CA CYS A 95 20.66 -15.99 20.85
C CYS A 95 19.53 -15.41 21.73
N LEU A 96 19.24 -14.12 21.60
CA LEU A 96 18.16 -13.43 22.34
C LEU A 96 16.79 -14.10 22.14
N ALA A 97 16.59 -14.77 21.02
CA ALA A 97 15.38 -15.54 20.73
C ALA A 97 15.23 -16.80 21.62
N CYS A 98 16.32 -17.29 22.21
CA CYS A 98 16.34 -18.47 23.08
C CYS A 98 16.13 -18.13 24.54
N GLU A 99 16.22 -16.88 24.95
CA GLU A 99 16.07 -16.38 26.32
C GLU A 99 14.64 -15.89 26.63
N GLY A 100 13.74 -15.94 25.66
CA GLY A 100 12.37 -15.47 25.75
C GLY A 100 11.43 -16.31 26.61
#